data_9592660aedb59264b1a4937150386891
#
_entry.id   9592660aedb59264b1a4937150386891
#
_cell.length_a   1.000
_cell.length_b   1.000
_cell.length_c   1.000
_cell.angle_alpha   90.00
_cell.angle_beta   90.00
_cell.angle_gamma   90.00
#
_symmetry.space_group_name_H-M   'P 1'
#
loop_
_entity.id
_entity.type
_entity.pdbx_description
1 polymer ?
#
loop_
_entity_poly.entity_id
_entity_poly.type
_entity_poly.pdbx_seq_one_letter_code
_entity_poly.pdbx_strand_id
1 'polypeptide(L)'
;IEKVVSMPGVERQSLDVLLKTAERAVKLGIPALALFPVIDSSLKSLGAEEAFNSHGLVPRVIKALKREFPDLGVITDVALDPYTSHGQDGLIDESGYVLNDETLEVLAKQALCHAEAGADVVAPSDMMDGRIGRVRAELDEGGQIHTRILAYSAKYASSFYGPFRDAVGSAGNLGKSDKKVYQMDPGNSDEALREVALDIAEGADMVMVKPGMPYLDIVR
;
A
#
# COMPACT_ATOMS: atom_id res chain seq x y z
N ILE A 1 -15.60 -12.38 -9.57
CA ILE A 1 -15.06 -13.01 -8.34
C ILE A 1 -14.04 -14.06 -8.73
N GLU A 2 -12.87 -14.01 -8.12
CA GLU A 2 -11.80 -15.01 -8.24
C GLU A 2 -11.35 -15.42 -6.84
N LYS A 3 -11.32 -16.72 -6.55
CA LYS A 3 -10.91 -17.23 -5.23
C LYS A 3 -9.40 -17.14 -5.07
N VAL A 4 -8.93 -16.70 -3.89
CA VAL A 4 -7.53 -16.76 -3.51
C VAL A 4 -7.25 -18.13 -2.90
N VAL A 5 -6.50 -18.97 -3.61
CA VAL A 5 -6.29 -20.37 -3.23
C VAL A 5 -5.59 -20.51 -1.87
N SER A 6 -4.62 -19.65 -1.60
CA SER A 6 -3.85 -19.65 -0.35
C SER A 6 -4.58 -19.04 0.85
N MET A 7 -5.76 -18.41 0.64
CA MET A 7 -6.55 -17.77 1.67
C MET A 7 -8.02 -18.23 1.60
N PRO A 8 -8.38 -19.37 2.22
CA PRO A 8 -9.75 -19.89 2.18
C PRO A 8 -10.77 -18.85 2.65
N GLY A 9 -11.80 -18.60 1.82
CA GLY A 9 -12.84 -17.61 2.11
C GLY A 9 -12.52 -16.18 1.64
N VAL A 10 -11.30 -15.93 1.12
CA VAL A 10 -10.91 -14.65 0.53
C VAL A 10 -11.07 -14.70 -0.99
N GLU A 11 -11.56 -13.62 -1.57
CA GLU A 11 -11.84 -13.50 -2.99
C GLU A 11 -11.35 -12.15 -3.54
N ARG A 12 -10.82 -12.15 -4.75
CA ARG A 12 -10.63 -10.94 -5.55
C ARG A 12 -11.98 -10.54 -6.13
N GLN A 13 -12.32 -9.29 -6.02
CA GLN A 13 -13.63 -8.78 -6.39
C GLN A 13 -13.54 -7.72 -7.49
N SER A 14 -14.42 -7.78 -8.47
CA SER A 14 -14.65 -6.69 -9.41
C SER A 14 -15.38 -5.53 -8.70
N LEU A 15 -15.35 -4.34 -9.29
CA LEU A 15 -15.93 -3.14 -8.68
C LEU A 15 -17.42 -3.31 -8.30
N ASP A 16 -18.21 -3.91 -9.17
CA ASP A 16 -19.64 -4.15 -8.92
C ASP A 16 -19.90 -5.08 -7.73
N VAL A 17 -19.02 -6.05 -7.50
CA VAL A 17 -19.07 -6.95 -6.34
C VAL A 17 -18.55 -6.26 -5.09
N LEU A 18 -17.48 -5.48 -5.21
CA LEU A 18 -16.92 -4.71 -4.10
C LEU A 18 -17.95 -3.71 -3.53
N LEU A 19 -18.75 -3.06 -4.36
CA LEU A 19 -19.81 -2.16 -3.89
C LEU A 19 -20.84 -2.89 -3.00
N LYS A 20 -21.20 -4.14 -3.32
CA LYS A 20 -22.06 -4.95 -2.46
C LYS A 20 -21.38 -5.34 -1.14
N THR A 21 -20.09 -5.61 -1.20
CA THR A 21 -19.28 -5.88 0.01
C THR A 21 -19.20 -4.63 0.89
N ALA A 22 -19.00 -3.45 0.29
CA ALA A 22 -18.98 -2.16 0.99
C ALA A 22 -20.34 -1.85 1.65
N GLU A 23 -21.46 -2.07 0.94
CA GLU A 23 -22.80 -1.92 1.52
C GLU A 23 -22.99 -2.80 2.77
N ARG A 24 -22.51 -4.06 2.70
CA ARG A 24 -22.56 -4.97 3.84
C ARG A 24 -21.66 -4.50 4.98
N ALA A 25 -20.46 -3.99 4.69
CA ALA A 25 -19.55 -3.44 5.68
C ALA A 25 -20.17 -2.24 6.42
N VAL A 26 -20.77 -1.31 5.69
CA VAL A 26 -21.50 -0.17 6.26
C VAL A 26 -22.65 -0.63 7.17
N LYS A 27 -23.46 -1.59 6.74
CA LYS A 27 -24.55 -2.16 7.55
C LYS A 27 -24.06 -2.84 8.84
N LEU A 28 -22.83 -3.34 8.85
CA LEU A 28 -22.18 -3.94 10.02
C LEU A 28 -21.44 -2.90 10.90
N GLY A 29 -21.46 -1.63 10.54
CA GLY A 29 -20.78 -0.57 11.28
C GLY A 29 -19.25 -0.56 11.09
N ILE A 30 -18.75 -1.19 10.03
CA ILE A 30 -17.30 -1.14 9.69
C ILE A 30 -16.99 0.26 9.15
N PRO A 31 -16.06 1.01 9.79
CA PRO A 31 -15.87 2.42 9.48
C PRO A 31 -15.03 2.67 8.21
N ALA A 32 -14.20 1.72 7.80
CA ALA A 32 -13.30 1.90 6.66
C ALA A 32 -12.96 0.59 5.97
N LEU A 33 -12.61 0.67 4.68
CA LEU A 33 -12.07 -0.43 3.89
C LEU A 33 -10.68 -0.10 3.39
N ALA A 34 -9.76 -1.08 3.47
CA ALA A 34 -8.42 -0.99 2.87
C ALA A 34 -8.43 -1.69 1.50
N LEU A 35 -7.94 -0.99 0.48
CA LEU A 35 -7.93 -1.45 -0.91
C LEU A 35 -6.56 -1.96 -1.31
N PHE A 36 -6.52 -3.17 -1.88
CA PHE A 36 -5.32 -3.81 -2.45
C PHE A 36 -5.64 -4.23 -3.88
N PRO A 37 -5.06 -3.56 -4.90
CA PRO A 37 -5.39 -3.84 -6.29
C PRO A 37 -4.69 -5.09 -6.83
N VAL A 38 -5.34 -5.74 -7.78
CA VAL A 38 -4.68 -6.67 -8.72
C VAL A 38 -4.67 -6.00 -10.08
N ILE A 39 -3.48 -5.72 -10.59
CA ILE A 39 -3.28 -5.00 -11.85
C ILE A 39 -2.98 -6.00 -12.95
N ASP A 40 -3.61 -5.81 -14.12
CA ASP A 40 -3.33 -6.61 -15.30
C ASP A 40 -1.84 -6.51 -15.68
N SER A 41 -1.24 -7.63 -16.03
CA SER A 41 0.19 -7.71 -16.35
C SER A 41 0.59 -6.82 -17.53
N SER A 42 -0.32 -6.54 -18.45
CA SER A 42 -0.09 -5.64 -19.59
C SER A 42 0.04 -4.16 -19.19
N LEU A 43 -0.40 -3.79 -18.00
CA LEU A 43 -0.31 -2.43 -17.46
C LEU A 43 0.89 -2.23 -16.52
N LYS A 44 1.65 -3.31 -16.25
CA LYS A 44 2.85 -3.23 -15.42
C LYS A 44 4.06 -2.79 -16.24
N SER A 45 4.89 -1.95 -15.66
CA SER A 45 6.08 -1.39 -16.32
C SER A 45 7.27 -1.31 -15.37
N LEU A 46 8.43 -0.88 -15.84
CA LEU A 46 9.59 -0.61 -14.99
C LEU A 46 9.40 0.64 -14.13
N GLY A 47 8.68 1.64 -14.66
CA GLY A 47 8.44 2.93 -13.99
C GLY A 47 7.14 2.98 -13.19
N ALA A 48 6.34 1.90 -13.18
CA ALA A 48 5.07 1.80 -12.45
C ALA A 48 4.06 2.93 -12.75
N GLU A 49 3.99 3.41 -13.99
CA GLU A 49 3.18 4.58 -14.40
C GLU A 49 1.68 4.40 -14.12
N GLU A 50 1.18 3.16 -14.13
CA GLU A 50 -0.22 2.87 -13.79
C GLU A 50 -0.54 3.16 -12.30
N ALA A 51 0.47 3.25 -11.41
CA ALA A 51 0.28 3.53 -9.99
C ALA A 51 -0.33 4.93 -9.74
N PHE A 52 0.00 5.90 -10.60
CA PHE A 52 -0.49 7.29 -10.53
C PHE A 52 -1.36 7.69 -11.72
N ASN A 53 -1.94 6.71 -12.42
CA ASN A 53 -2.92 6.95 -13.48
C ASN A 53 -4.27 7.33 -12.87
N SER A 54 -4.69 8.60 -12.99
CA SER A 54 -5.96 9.13 -12.45
C SER A 54 -7.23 8.45 -13.02
N HIS A 55 -7.08 7.71 -14.12
CA HIS A 55 -8.13 6.88 -14.74
C HIS A 55 -7.93 5.39 -14.48
N GLY A 56 -6.90 5.01 -13.71
CA GLY A 56 -6.57 3.65 -13.35
C GLY A 56 -7.62 2.98 -12.45
N LEU A 57 -7.36 1.72 -12.11
CA LEU A 57 -8.29 0.91 -11.33
C LEU A 57 -8.60 1.55 -9.96
N VAL A 58 -7.55 1.89 -9.19
CA VAL A 58 -7.72 2.36 -7.80
C VAL A 58 -8.47 3.68 -7.72
N PRO A 59 -8.13 4.75 -8.47
CA PRO A 59 -8.90 5.99 -8.48
C PRO A 59 -10.37 5.81 -8.89
N ARG A 60 -10.66 4.91 -9.82
CA ARG A 60 -12.05 4.58 -10.20
C ARG A 60 -12.82 3.92 -9.07
N VAL A 61 -12.18 3.00 -8.35
CA VAL A 61 -12.77 2.30 -7.19
C VAL A 61 -13.05 3.30 -6.06
N ILE A 62 -12.08 4.16 -5.73
CA ILE A 62 -12.23 5.20 -4.71
C ILE A 62 -13.45 6.09 -5.03
N LYS A 63 -13.48 6.66 -6.24
CA LYS A 63 -14.60 7.53 -6.69
C LYS A 63 -15.95 6.83 -6.60
N ALA A 64 -16.02 5.55 -6.96
CA ALA A 64 -17.25 4.77 -6.86
C ALA A 64 -17.68 4.53 -5.42
N LEU A 65 -16.77 4.16 -4.53
CA LEU A 65 -17.05 3.97 -3.10
C LEU A 65 -17.51 5.27 -2.44
N LYS A 66 -16.82 6.39 -2.67
CA LYS A 66 -17.18 7.70 -2.09
C LYS A 66 -18.50 8.23 -2.62
N ARG A 67 -18.86 7.92 -3.87
CA ARG A 67 -20.18 8.28 -4.43
C ARG A 67 -21.32 7.51 -3.78
N GLU A 68 -21.17 6.19 -3.60
CA GLU A 68 -22.23 5.32 -3.06
C GLU A 68 -22.28 5.35 -1.52
N PHE A 69 -21.12 5.50 -0.87
CA PHE A 69 -20.96 5.44 0.59
C PHE A 69 -20.04 6.60 1.07
N PRO A 70 -20.52 7.85 1.06
CA PRO A 70 -19.69 9.03 1.36
C PRO A 70 -19.04 9.00 2.76
N ASP A 71 -19.68 8.37 3.73
CA ASP A 71 -19.20 8.27 5.12
C ASP A 71 -18.26 7.08 5.36
N LEU A 72 -18.14 6.16 4.39
CA LEU A 72 -17.21 5.03 4.50
C LEU A 72 -15.78 5.51 4.27
N GLY A 73 -14.89 5.28 5.23
CA GLY A 73 -13.47 5.56 5.08
C GLY A 73 -12.84 4.65 4.01
N VAL A 74 -12.01 5.25 3.16
CA VAL A 74 -11.25 4.52 2.13
C VAL A 74 -9.76 4.66 2.43
N ILE A 75 -9.12 3.53 2.70
CA ILE A 75 -7.67 3.43 2.91
C ILE A 75 -7.07 2.81 1.65
N THR A 76 -6.01 3.40 1.10
CA THR A 76 -5.33 2.86 -0.07
C THR A 76 -3.89 2.48 0.25
N ASP A 77 -3.49 1.30 -0.20
CA ASP A 77 -2.08 0.91 -0.20
C ASP A 77 -1.29 1.79 -1.18
N VAL A 78 -0.16 2.33 -0.73
CA VAL A 78 0.78 3.09 -1.56
C VAL A 78 2.06 2.27 -1.62
N ALA A 79 2.22 1.56 -2.73
CA ALA A 79 3.34 0.67 -3.02
C ALA A 79 3.40 0.41 -4.52
N LEU A 80 4.57 0.07 -5.04
CA LEU A 80 4.76 -0.10 -6.47
C LEU A 80 4.74 -1.56 -6.94
N ASP A 81 4.85 -2.53 -6.05
CA ASP A 81 4.90 -3.96 -6.43
C ASP A 81 3.67 -4.47 -7.21
N PRO A 82 2.43 -3.94 -7.05
CA PRO A 82 1.35 -4.30 -7.94
C PRO A 82 1.52 -3.79 -9.38
N TYR A 83 2.33 -2.74 -9.57
CA TYR A 83 2.45 -1.99 -10.82
C TYR A 83 3.79 -2.20 -11.54
N THR A 84 4.82 -2.68 -10.84
CA THR A 84 6.12 -2.98 -11.42
C THR A 84 6.13 -4.33 -12.11
N SER A 85 6.83 -4.42 -13.26
CA SER A 85 6.99 -5.67 -14.01
C SER A 85 7.91 -6.68 -13.29
N HIS A 86 8.76 -6.20 -12.36
CA HIS A 86 9.70 -7.00 -11.56
C HIS A 86 9.22 -7.31 -10.14
N GLY A 87 8.09 -6.74 -9.69
CA GLY A 87 7.45 -7.05 -8.39
C GLY A 87 8.13 -6.48 -7.14
N GLN A 88 9.13 -5.59 -7.28
CA GLN A 88 9.69 -4.84 -6.16
C GLN A 88 8.78 -3.67 -5.77
N ASP A 89 8.85 -3.25 -4.50
CA ASP A 89 8.06 -2.12 -3.98
C ASP A 89 8.58 -0.75 -4.45
N GLY A 90 9.74 -0.70 -5.10
CA GLY A 90 10.37 0.51 -5.64
C GLY A 90 10.92 0.31 -7.05
N LEU A 91 11.41 1.39 -7.64
CA LEU A 91 12.11 1.37 -8.91
C LEU A 91 13.47 0.68 -8.77
N ILE A 92 13.96 0.07 -9.83
CA ILE A 92 15.24 -0.63 -9.84
C ILE A 92 16.18 -0.09 -10.92
N ASP A 93 17.48 -0.18 -10.67
CA ASP A 93 18.52 0.02 -11.69
C ASP A 93 18.73 -1.24 -12.54
N GLU A 94 19.70 -1.17 -13.47
CA GLU A 94 20.05 -2.28 -14.35
C GLU A 94 20.58 -3.53 -13.60
N SER A 95 21.08 -3.36 -12.36
CA SER A 95 21.54 -4.45 -11.49
C SER A 95 20.41 -5.11 -10.71
N GLY A 96 19.22 -4.50 -10.69
CA GLY A 96 18.07 -4.90 -9.86
C GLY A 96 18.11 -4.32 -8.45
N TYR A 97 19.01 -3.34 -8.18
CA TYR A 97 19.05 -2.61 -6.91
C TYR A 97 17.88 -1.62 -6.84
N VAL A 98 17.17 -1.59 -5.70
CA VAL A 98 16.05 -0.68 -5.50
C VAL A 98 16.56 0.73 -5.19
N LEU A 99 16.12 1.69 -6.01
CA LEU A 99 16.49 3.10 -5.94
C LEU A 99 15.57 3.85 -4.99
N ASN A 100 16.06 4.25 -3.82
CA ASN A 100 15.26 4.90 -2.78
C ASN A 100 14.65 6.21 -3.28
N ASP A 101 15.47 7.17 -3.63
CA ASP A 101 15.05 8.55 -3.88
C ASP A 101 14.14 8.66 -5.12
N GLU A 102 14.43 7.93 -6.18
CA GLU A 102 13.58 7.87 -7.37
C GLU A 102 12.22 7.22 -7.06
N THR A 103 12.20 6.25 -6.16
CA THR A 103 10.96 5.60 -5.70
C THR A 103 10.08 6.57 -4.94
N LEU A 104 10.64 7.43 -4.07
CA LEU A 104 9.88 8.42 -3.29
C LEU A 104 9.03 9.31 -4.18
N GLU A 105 9.57 9.75 -5.33
CA GLU A 105 8.85 10.62 -6.26
C GLU A 105 7.64 9.92 -6.89
N VAL A 106 7.72 8.64 -7.14
CA VAL A 106 6.60 7.85 -7.71
C VAL A 106 5.55 7.56 -6.64
N LEU A 107 5.98 7.22 -5.42
CA LEU A 107 5.06 7.00 -4.28
C LEU A 107 4.29 8.27 -3.93
N ALA A 108 4.95 9.43 -3.95
CA ALA A 108 4.30 10.72 -3.69
C ALA A 108 3.21 11.01 -4.73
N LYS A 109 3.49 10.80 -6.03
CA LYS A 109 2.50 10.93 -7.10
C LYS A 109 1.35 9.95 -6.95
N GLN A 110 1.62 8.71 -6.55
CA GLN A 110 0.58 7.70 -6.29
C GLN A 110 -0.33 8.15 -5.15
N ALA A 111 0.25 8.59 -4.03
CA ALA A 111 -0.50 9.06 -2.87
C ALA A 111 -1.39 10.26 -3.21
N LEU A 112 -0.86 11.26 -3.92
CA LEU A 112 -1.64 12.41 -4.38
C LEU A 112 -2.77 12.00 -5.31
N CYS A 113 -2.50 11.12 -6.29
CA CYS A 113 -3.52 10.60 -7.21
C CYS A 113 -4.68 9.90 -6.47
N HIS A 114 -4.37 9.13 -5.43
CA HIS A 114 -5.39 8.47 -4.60
C HIS A 114 -6.17 9.48 -3.75
N ALA A 115 -5.50 10.46 -3.15
CA ALA A 115 -6.13 11.52 -2.35
C ALA A 115 -7.07 12.37 -3.21
N GLU A 116 -6.67 12.80 -4.40
CA GLU A 116 -7.50 13.53 -5.37
C GLU A 116 -8.73 12.72 -5.81
N ALA A 117 -8.63 11.41 -5.83
CA ALA A 117 -9.78 10.54 -6.10
C ALA A 117 -10.75 10.42 -4.92
N GLY A 118 -10.37 10.86 -3.71
CA GLY A 118 -11.17 10.89 -2.50
C GLY A 118 -10.77 9.85 -1.44
N ALA A 119 -9.55 9.30 -1.47
CA ALA A 119 -9.05 8.47 -0.38
C ALA A 119 -8.95 9.27 0.91
N ASP A 120 -9.43 8.72 2.02
CA ASP A 120 -9.35 9.35 3.34
C ASP A 120 -7.98 9.09 4.00
N VAL A 121 -7.35 7.97 3.66
CA VAL A 121 -6.05 7.55 4.19
C VAL A 121 -5.22 6.95 3.07
N VAL A 122 -3.98 7.36 2.96
CA VAL A 122 -2.96 6.69 2.15
C VAL A 122 -2.01 5.92 3.06
N ALA A 123 -1.63 4.71 2.66
CA ALA A 123 -0.87 3.81 3.52
C ALA A 123 0.43 3.33 2.83
N PRO A 124 1.53 4.11 2.89
CA PRO A 124 2.80 3.72 2.33
C PRO A 124 3.34 2.44 2.96
N SER A 125 3.56 1.42 2.14
CA SER A 125 3.93 0.07 2.59
C SER A 125 5.26 -0.43 2.01
N ASP A 126 6.01 0.44 1.38
CA ASP A 126 7.22 0.16 0.61
C ASP A 126 8.50 0.04 1.46
N MET A 127 8.59 0.73 2.59
CA MET A 127 9.75 0.82 3.49
C MET A 127 10.95 1.63 2.94
N MET A 128 10.73 2.53 1.97
CA MET A 128 11.78 3.46 1.55
C MET A 128 12.02 4.53 2.63
N ASP A 129 13.28 4.94 2.79
CA ASP A 129 13.65 5.95 3.78
C ASP A 129 13.18 7.35 3.35
N GLY A 130 12.57 8.11 4.28
CA GLY A 130 12.06 9.46 4.03
C GLY A 130 10.72 9.54 3.27
N ARG A 131 10.08 8.39 2.99
CA ARG A 131 8.86 8.34 2.18
C ARG A 131 7.66 9.06 2.81
N ILE A 132 7.55 9.01 4.12
CA ILE A 132 6.41 9.62 4.82
C ILE A 132 6.48 11.15 4.70
N GLY A 133 7.66 11.72 4.92
CA GLY A 133 7.88 13.16 4.74
C GLY A 133 7.63 13.61 3.30
N ARG A 134 8.10 12.83 2.32
CA ARG A 134 7.88 13.16 0.90
C ARG A 134 6.40 13.09 0.51
N VAL A 135 5.70 12.04 0.96
CA VAL A 135 4.25 11.91 0.72
C VAL A 135 3.47 13.03 1.43
N ARG A 136 3.81 13.38 2.68
CA ARG A 136 3.14 14.46 3.39
C ARG A 136 3.32 15.80 2.66
N ALA A 137 4.52 16.11 2.23
CA ALA A 137 4.80 17.33 1.47
C ALA A 137 3.98 17.40 0.17
N GLU A 138 3.93 16.31 -0.60
CA GLU A 138 3.17 16.25 -1.86
C GLU A 138 1.67 16.43 -1.63
N LEU A 139 1.11 15.79 -0.59
CA LEU A 139 -0.31 15.94 -0.25
C LEU A 139 -0.64 17.38 0.16
N ASP A 140 0.22 18.02 0.96
CA ASP A 140 0.00 19.39 1.41
C ASP A 140 0.10 20.39 0.25
N GLU A 141 1.10 20.25 -0.62
CA GLU A 141 1.28 21.05 -1.83
C GLU A 141 0.11 20.87 -2.82
N GLY A 142 -0.41 19.65 -2.92
CA GLY A 142 -1.60 19.31 -3.72
C GLY A 142 -2.93 19.74 -3.07
N GLY A 143 -2.91 20.39 -1.90
CA GLY A 143 -4.12 20.83 -1.18
C GLY A 143 -4.88 19.71 -0.47
N GLN A 144 -4.32 18.51 -0.36
CA GLN A 144 -4.93 17.35 0.28
C GLN A 144 -4.57 17.24 1.78
N ILE A 145 -4.61 18.38 2.48
CA ILE A 145 -4.17 18.53 3.89
C ILE A 145 -4.94 17.66 4.89
N HIS A 146 -6.12 17.14 4.51
CA HIS A 146 -6.96 16.30 5.37
C HIS A 146 -6.77 14.81 5.11
N THR A 147 -6.07 14.42 4.05
CA THR A 147 -5.73 13.03 3.79
C THR A 147 -4.68 12.56 4.80
N ARG A 148 -5.02 11.52 5.57
CA ARG A 148 -4.16 10.96 6.60
C ARG A 148 -3.16 9.98 6.03
N ILE A 149 -2.04 9.81 6.73
CA ILE A 149 -1.00 8.83 6.39
C ILE A 149 -0.98 7.74 7.45
N LEU A 150 -1.22 6.48 7.02
CA LEU A 150 -0.98 5.27 7.81
C LEU A 150 0.34 4.64 7.36
N ALA A 151 1.42 4.93 8.07
CA ALA A 151 2.74 4.42 7.73
C ALA A 151 2.91 2.95 8.13
N TYR A 152 3.40 2.12 7.23
CA TYR A 152 3.90 0.78 7.56
C TYR A 152 5.30 0.91 8.17
N SER A 153 5.38 1.46 9.37
CA SER A 153 6.64 1.89 10.00
C SER A 153 7.55 0.75 10.38
N ALA A 154 6.98 -0.36 10.89
CA ALA A 154 7.74 -1.55 11.26
C ALA A 154 7.28 -2.74 10.42
N LYS A 155 7.74 -2.83 9.17
CA LYS A 155 7.41 -3.92 8.25
C LYS A 155 8.62 -4.86 8.12
N TYR A 156 8.53 -5.99 8.81
CA TYR A 156 9.57 -7.01 8.83
C TYR A 156 9.57 -7.89 7.58
N ALA A 157 10.73 -8.34 7.14
CA ALA A 157 10.83 -9.43 6.19
C ALA A 157 10.21 -10.70 6.81
N SER A 158 9.22 -11.31 6.15
CA SER A 158 8.46 -12.41 6.74
C SER A 158 7.94 -13.39 5.72
N SER A 159 7.98 -14.68 6.06
CA SER A 159 7.31 -15.74 5.30
C SER A 159 5.78 -15.70 5.42
N PHE A 160 5.24 -15.02 6.42
CA PHE A 160 3.79 -14.82 6.58
C PHE A 160 3.13 -14.04 5.43
N TYR A 161 3.92 -13.34 4.60
CA TYR A 161 3.38 -12.62 3.43
C TYR A 161 3.05 -13.53 2.23
N GLY A 162 3.38 -14.82 2.27
CA GLY A 162 3.10 -15.74 1.17
C GLY A 162 1.65 -15.69 0.67
N PRO A 163 0.65 -15.90 1.55
CA PRO A 163 -0.76 -15.83 1.16
C PRO A 163 -1.19 -14.46 0.63
N PHE A 164 -0.70 -13.37 1.23
CA PHE A 164 -1.01 -12.01 0.78
C PHE A 164 -0.43 -11.73 -0.62
N ARG A 165 0.82 -12.15 -0.89
CA ARG A 165 1.43 -12.02 -2.22
C ARG A 165 0.64 -12.76 -3.29
N ASP A 166 0.07 -13.95 -2.96
CA ASP A 166 -0.86 -14.65 -3.83
C ASP A 166 -2.12 -13.82 -4.06
N ALA A 167 -2.71 -13.26 -2.99
CA ALA A 167 -3.94 -12.48 -3.09
C ALA A 167 -3.82 -11.26 -4.03
N VAL A 168 -2.71 -10.52 -3.96
CA VAL A 168 -2.45 -9.33 -4.81
C VAL A 168 -1.77 -9.66 -6.13
N GLY A 169 -1.41 -10.93 -6.38
CA GLY A 169 -0.80 -11.38 -7.63
C GLY A 169 0.64 -10.89 -7.84
N SER A 170 1.35 -10.48 -6.77
CA SER A 170 2.73 -10.00 -6.87
C SER A 170 3.79 -11.12 -6.82
N ALA A 171 3.44 -12.30 -6.33
CA ALA A 171 4.35 -13.43 -6.18
C ALA A 171 5.01 -13.87 -7.50
N GLY A 172 4.26 -13.82 -8.60
CA GLY A 172 4.76 -14.28 -9.91
C GLY A 172 5.81 -13.35 -10.53
N ASN A 173 5.80 -12.07 -10.20
CA ASN A 173 6.69 -11.07 -10.79
C ASN A 173 8.03 -10.98 -10.06
N LEU A 174 8.07 -11.29 -8.75
CA LEU A 174 9.28 -11.19 -7.93
C LEU A 174 10.37 -12.21 -8.34
N GLY A 175 9.98 -13.32 -8.98
CA GLY A 175 10.91 -14.36 -9.48
C GLY A 175 11.75 -14.95 -8.34
N LYS A 176 13.09 -14.88 -8.49
CA LYS A 176 14.05 -15.34 -7.48
C LYS A 176 14.55 -14.22 -6.54
N SER A 177 14.15 -12.97 -6.76
CA SER A 177 14.53 -11.85 -5.89
C SER A 177 13.71 -11.86 -4.59
N ASP A 178 14.16 -11.12 -3.60
CA ASP A 178 13.44 -10.93 -2.34
C ASP A 178 13.37 -9.43 -1.99
N LYS A 179 12.72 -9.11 -0.87
CA LYS A 179 12.52 -7.74 -0.40
C LYS A 179 13.33 -7.41 0.86
N LYS A 180 14.34 -8.25 1.20
CA LYS A 180 15.11 -8.13 2.44
C LYS A 180 16.03 -6.91 2.46
N VAL A 181 16.31 -6.31 1.32
CA VAL A 181 17.16 -5.11 1.23
C VAL A 181 16.49 -3.86 1.81
N TYR A 182 15.16 -3.86 1.94
CA TYR A 182 14.42 -2.74 2.52
C TYR A 182 13.35 -3.14 3.56
N GLN A 183 12.95 -4.41 3.62
CA GLN A 183 12.13 -4.90 4.75
C GLN A 183 13.04 -5.22 5.93
N MET A 184 12.57 -4.89 7.14
CA MET A 184 13.37 -4.98 8.37
C MET A 184 13.82 -6.40 8.70
N ASP A 185 14.97 -6.51 9.35
CA ASP A 185 15.48 -7.78 9.90
C ASP A 185 14.52 -8.31 10.98
N PRO A 186 14.05 -9.57 10.86
CA PRO A 186 13.13 -10.18 11.82
C PRO A 186 13.64 -10.19 13.29
N GLY A 187 14.94 -10.11 13.48
CA GLY A 187 15.58 -10.15 14.81
C GLY A 187 15.89 -8.79 15.41
N ASN A 188 15.57 -7.67 14.72
CA ASN A 188 15.95 -6.33 15.16
C ASN A 188 14.73 -5.52 15.65
N SER A 189 14.58 -5.41 16.99
CA SER A 189 13.52 -4.61 17.60
C SER A 189 13.87 -3.12 17.68
N ASP A 190 15.15 -2.79 17.81
CA ASP A 190 15.59 -1.39 17.99
C ASP A 190 15.38 -0.57 16.70
N GLU A 191 15.56 -1.21 15.55
CA GLU A 191 15.24 -0.61 14.25
C GLU A 191 13.76 -0.25 14.16
N ALA A 192 12.85 -1.12 14.61
CA ALA A 192 11.42 -0.85 14.58
C ALA A 192 11.04 0.42 15.35
N LEU A 193 11.60 0.60 16.55
CA LEU A 193 11.33 1.79 17.36
C LEU A 193 11.88 3.06 16.71
N ARG A 194 13.03 2.96 16.05
CA ARG A 194 13.64 4.06 15.31
C ARG A 194 12.78 4.45 14.10
N GLU A 195 12.38 3.48 13.28
CA GLU A 195 11.56 3.72 12.09
C GLU A 195 10.20 4.33 12.45
N VAL A 196 9.54 3.83 13.51
CA VAL A 196 8.30 4.42 14.02
C VAL A 196 8.51 5.88 14.43
N ALA A 197 9.61 6.19 15.14
CA ALA A 197 9.91 7.55 15.57
C ALA A 197 10.18 8.49 14.37
N LEU A 198 10.89 8.01 13.35
CA LEU A 198 11.14 8.76 12.12
C LEU A 198 9.84 9.03 11.37
N ASP A 199 9.02 8.02 11.12
CA ASP A 199 7.73 8.17 10.42
C ASP A 199 6.79 9.15 11.13
N ILE A 200 6.74 9.13 12.46
CA ILE A 200 5.97 10.11 13.26
C ILE A 200 6.54 11.53 13.05
N ALA A 201 7.86 11.69 13.10
CA ALA A 201 8.50 12.99 12.91
C ALA A 201 8.31 13.52 11.48
N GLU A 202 8.20 12.65 10.49
CA GLU A 202 7.91 12.94 9.09
C GLU A 202 6.43 13.27 8.81
N GLY A 203 5.53 13.05 9.77
CA GLY A 203 4.12 13.43 9.67
C GLY A 203 3.14 12.28 9.47
N ALA A 204 3.48 11.06 9.87
CA ALA A 204 2.52 9.97 9.95
C ALA A 204 1.42 10.26 10.98
N ASP A 205 0.15 10.10 10.60
CA ASP A 205 -1.00 10.18 11.52
C ASP A 205 -1.21 8.88 12.29
N MET A 206 -0.84 7.78 11.67
CA MET A 206 -0.96 6.42 12.21
C MET A 206 0.26 5.59 11.81
N VAL A 207 0.65 4.66 12.67
CA VAL A 207 1.78 3.74 12.43
C VAL A 207 1.33 2.29 12.54
N MET A 208 1.97 1.42 11.78
CA MET A 208 1.63 -0.01 11.70
C MET A 208 2.86 -0.87 11.92
N VAL A 209 2.67 -1.96 12.67
CA VAL A 209 3.63 -3.07 12.78
C VAL A 209 3.14 -4.24 11.93
N LYS A 210 3.96 -4.73 11.00
CA LYS A 210 3.58 -5.83 10.10
C LYS A 210 4.70 -6.85 9.93
N PRO A 211 4.39 -8.17 10.11
CA PRO A 211 3.12 -8.71 10.61
C PRO A 211 2.94 -8.44 12.10
N GLY A 212 1.71 -8.16 12.55
CA GLY A 212 1.46 -7.76 13.95
C GLY A 212 1.63 -8.89 14.97
N MET A 213 1.09 -10.07 14.70
CA MET A 213 1.05 -11.18 15.68
C MET A 213 2.42 -11.65 16.18
N PRO A 214 3.48 -11.77 15.34
CA PRO A 214 4.80 -12.17 15.80
C PRO A 214 5.55 -11.07 16.58
N TYR A 215 5.08 -9.82 16.52
CA TYR A 215 5.77 -8.63 17.03
C TYR A 215 4.89 -7.82 18.00
N LEU A 216 4.17 -8.52 18.89
CA LEU A 216 3.33 -7.86 19.92
C LEU A 216 4.15 -7.05 20.92
N ASP A 217 5.41 -7.37 21.11
CA ASP A 217 6.39 -6.58 21.88
C ASP A 217 6.64 -5.21 21.24
N ILE A 218 6.69 -5.13 19.91
CA ILE A 218 6.83 -3.86 19.18
C ILE A 218 5.53 -3.06 19.19
N VAL A 219 4.38 -3.74 19.13
CA VAL A 219 3.06 -3.09 19.21
C VAL A 219 2.83 -2.44 20.59
N ARG A 220 3.40 -3.02 21.66
CA ARG A 220 3.30 -2.49 23.02
C ARG A 220 4.15 -1.25 23.23
#